data_e863176a71b4442ca0e55be951f86753
#
_entry.id   e863176a71b4442ca0e55be951f86753
#
_cell.length_a   1.000
_cell.length_b   1.000
_cell.length_c   1.000
_cell.angle_alpha   90.00
_cell.angle_beta   90.00
_cell.angle_gamma   90.00
#
_symmetry.space_group_name_H-M   'P 1'
#
loop_
_entity.id
_entity.type
_entity.pdbx_description
1 polymer ?
#
loop_
_entity_poly.entity_id
_entity_poly.type
_entity_poly.pdbx_seq_one_letter_code
_entity_poly.pdbx_strand_id
1 'polypeptide(L)'
;MRLWPYSVLFTACAVVACGSRTGLLVPGDDGPGSSGSPGDDDSGSMVIGGDGGNADDRSVGPMRDALPPLDVTVPHDAFNNCPDAGATFVYVVTEEFELMSFYPPTGAFTAIGTLDCPVATNGSGSPFTPFSMAVDKSGIAYVVYNDGELFRVSTATAACQRTAFASGQHAFTPTFGMGFSQDTTDTGETLFVASGGGNGSATPRLASINPTNFALRIVGNLSPAIDSPELTGTGAGDLFGFYATSGANPCDNITGGTCPDSAIGQIDKTTGRVTNQAVLFGRAQGTAWAFAFWGGDFYTFTAPTDGTIVTRFDPTDGSAVVVAQRSDRIVGAGVSTCAPAE
;
A
#
# COMPACT_ATOMS: atom_id res chain seq x y z
N MET A 1 -53.38 -37.76 16.58
CA MET A 1 -53.75 -37.31 15.22
C MET A 1 -54.50 -36.00 15.31
N ARG A 2 -53.82 -34.88 15.06
CA ARG A 2 -54.49 -33.59 14.74
C ARG A 2 -53.52 -32.84 13.81
N LEU A 3 -53.92 -32.74 12.56
CA LEU A 3 -53.27 -31.99 11.51
C LEU A 3 -53.61 -30.50 11.63
N TRP A 4 -52.62 -29.63 11.59
CA TRP A 4 -52.82 -28.20 11.53
C TRP A 4 -52.27 -27.69 10.17
N PRO A 5 -53.00 -26.83 9.46
CA PRO A 5 -52.59 -26.35 8.16
C PRO A 5 -51.68 -25.16 8.30
N TYR A 6 -50.58 -25.14 7.55
CA TYR A 6 -49.70 -24.00 7.36
C TYR A 6 -50.32 -23.05 6.32
N SER A 7 -50.61 -21.84 6.74
CA SER A 7 -50.92 -20.72 5.85
C SER A 7 -49.62 -20.12 5.32
N VAL A 8 -49.43 -20.18 4.02
CA VAL A 8 -48.34 -19.51 3.31
C VAL A 8 -48.73 -18.08 3.00
N LEU A 9 -48.06 -17.10 3.64
CA LEU A 9 -48.21 -15.68 3.31
C LEU A 9 -47.17 -15.36 2.22
N PHE A 10 -47.64 -15.04 1.03
CA PHE A 10 -46.81 -14.44 -0.02
C PHE A 10 -46.67 -12.95 0.26
N THR A 11 -45.45 -12.52 0.58
CA THR A 11 -45.09 -11.09 0.60
C THR A 11 -44.42 -10.75 -0.71
N ALA A 12 -45.08 -9.89 -1.49
CA ALA A 12 -44.53 -9.36 -2.72
C ALA A 12 -43.46 -8.33 -2.41
N CYS A 13 -42.18 -8.60 -2.80
CA CYS A 13 -41.14 -7.61 -2.80
C CYS A 13 -41.17 -6.78 -4.08
N ALA A 14 -41.41 -5.48 -3.92
CA ALA A 14 -41.30 -4.51 -5.00
C ALA A 14 -39.83 -4.30 -5.38
N VAL A 15 -39.51 -4.53 -6.65
CA VAL A 15 -38.23 -4.25 -7.24
C VAL A 15 -38.14 -2.75 -7.48
N VAL A 16 -37.29 -2.06 -6.71
CA VAL A 16 -36.89 -0.69 -7.01
C VAL A 16 -35.68 -0.76 -7.93
N ALA A 17 -35.90 -0.43 -9.19
CA ALA A 17 -34.82 -0.28 -10.17
C ALA A 17 -34.08 1.03 -9.90
N CYS A 18 -32.85 0.98 -9.44
CA CYS A 18 -31.92 2.11 -9.44
C CYS A 18 -31.37 2.32 -10.85
N GLY A 19 -31.76 3.43 -11.47
CA GLY A 19 -31.35 3.80 -12.82
C GLY A 19 -29.91 4.22 -12.90
N SER A 20 -29.21 3.63 -13.86
CA SER A 20 -27.89 4.05 -14.34
C SER A 20 -27.99 5.45 -14.95
N ARG A 21 -27.22 6.40 -14.46
CA ARG A 21 -27.01 7.69 -15.11
C ARG A 21 -25.88 7.54 -16.13
N THR A 22 -26.27 7.45 -17.38
CA THR A 22 -25.40 7.63 -18.53
C THR A 22 -24.95 9.09 -18.63
N GLY A 23 -23.64 9.29 -18.78
CA GLY A 23 -23.05 10.62 -18.97
C GLY A 23 -23.55 11.29 -20.24
N LEU A 24 -23.86 12.55 -20.10
CA LEU A 24 -24.26 13.45 -21.17
C LEU A 24 -23.00 13.85 -21.96
N LEU A 25 -22.97 13.50 -23.24
CA LEU A 25 -22.05 14.08 -24.22
C LEU A 25 -22.53 15.48 -24.56
N VAL A 26 -21.66 16.48 -24.39
CA VAL A 26 -21.89 17.84 -24.88
C VAL A 26 -21.33 17.91 -26.30
N PRO A 27 -22.09 18.34 -27.29
CA PRO A 27 -21.59 18.56 -28.67
C PRO A 27 -20.71 19.80 -28.71
N GLY A 28 -19.59 19.69 -29.44
CA GLY A 28 -18.72 20.82 -29.73
C GLY A 28 -19.40 21.83 -30.65
N ASP A 29 -19.12 23.09 -30.37
CA ASP A 29 -19.54 24.22 -31.17
C ASP A 29 -18.39 24.61 -32.12
N ASP A 30 -18.58 24.40 -33.40
CA ASP A 30 -17.70 24.87 -34.45
C ASP A 30 -18.05 26.32 -34.79
N GLY A 31 -17.09 27.21 -34.73
CA GLY A 31 -17.24 28.56 -35.22
C GLY A 31 -15.94 29.10 -35.81
N PRO A 32 -15.98 29.76 -36.98
CA PRO A 32 -14.83 29.88 -37.88
C PRO A 32 -14.04 31.17 -37.78
N GLY A 33 -12.75 31.03 -38.05
CA GLY A 33 -11.92 31.90 -38.86
C GLY A 33 -11.81 33.39 -38.54
N SER A 34 -10.58 33.85 -38.31
CA SER A 34 -10.11 35.09 -38.92
C SER A 34 -8.58 35.12 -39.01
N SER A 35 -8.17 35.28 -40.25
CA SER A 35 -6.85 35.52 -40.82
C SER A 35 -6.28 36.87 -40.38
N GLY A 36 -4.94 36.95 -40.27
CA GLY A 36 -4.24 38.24 -40.22
C GLY A 36 -2.76 38.14 -39.92
N SER A 37 -1.95 37.98 -40.95
CA SER A 37 -0.54 38.44 -41.01
C SER A 37 -0.51 39.74 -41.88
N PRO A 38 0.62 40.42 -42.06
CA PRO A 38 1.95 40.48 -41.42
C PRO A 38 2.46 41.95 -41.23
N GLY A 39 3.69 42.14 -40.83
CA GLY A 39 4.43 43.41 -40.88
C GLY A 39 5.57 43.41 -39.88
N ASP A 40 6.71 43.18 -40.29
CA ASP A 40 7.89 43.85 -40.83
C ASP A 40 8.67 44.67 -39.81
N ASP A 41 9.99 44.32 -39.80
CA ASP A 41 11.18 45.13 -39.70
C ASP A 41 11.40 46.04 -38.45
N ASP A 42 12.49 45.83 -37.75
CA ASP A 42 13.65 46.74 -37.92
C ASP A 42 14.92 46.24 -37.25
N SER A 43 15.98 46.54 -37.91
CA SER A 43 17.38 46.31 -37.67
C SER A 43 17.90 47.20 -36.55
N GLY A 44 18.89 46.72 -35.81
CA GLY A 44 19.61 47.61 -34.89
C GLY A 44 20.83 46.97 -34.18
N SER A 45 21.91 46.91 -34.91
CA SER A 45 23.25 47.31 -34.54
C SER A 45 23.99 46.65 -33.37
N MET A 46 25.03 46.00 -33.76
CA MET A 46 26.25 45.57 -33.10
C MET A 46 26.89 46.60 -32.15
N VAL A 47 27.26 46.19 -30.93
CA VAL A 47 28.38 46.72 -30.22
C VAL A 47 29.25 45.60 -29.70
N ILE A 48 30.46 45.53 -30.21
CA ILE A 48 31.56 44.68 -29.76
C ILE A 48 32.21 45.37 -28.56
N GLY A 49 32.37 44.69 -27.49
CA GLY A 49 33.19 45.07 -26.35
C GLY A 49 33.61 43.82 -25.63
N GLY A 50 34.81 43.31 -25.93
CA GLY A 50 35.42 42.24 -25.22
C GLY A 50 35.92 42.70 -23.85
N ASP A 51 35.94 41.78 -22.92
CA ASP A 51 37.13 41.46 -22.15
C ASP A 51 36.88 40.23 -21.25
N GLY A 52 37.92 39.45 -21.15
CA GLY A 52 38.00 38.17 -20.53
C GLY A 52 37.70 38.16 -19.04
N GLY A 53 37.14 37.08 -18.62
CA GLY A 53 36.95 36.79 -17.21
C GLY A 53 36.43 35.36 -17.07
N ASN A 54 37.35 34.52 -16.70
CA ASN A 54 37.17 33.18 -16.15
C ASN A 54 35.83 32.97 -15.46
N ALA A 55 35.43 31.81 -15.60
CA ALA A 55 34.90 30.97 -14.54
C ALA A 55 33.66 30.27 -15.00
N ASP A 56 33.82 29.02 -15.19
CA ASP A 56 32.84 28.00 -15.00
C ASP A 56 32.18 28.14 -13.62
N ASP A 57 31.23 29.02 -13.52
CA ASP A 57 30.20 28.93 -12.49
C ASP A 57 28.92 28.36 -13.16
N ARG A 58 29.00 27.08 -13.48
CA ARG A 58 27.82 26.29 -13.59
C ARG A 58 27.26 26.19 -12.16
N SER A 59 26.46 27.13 -11.73
CA SER A 59 25.57 26.97 -10.61
C SER A 59 24.76 25.73 -10.91
N VAL A 60 25.19 24.61 -10.34
CA VAL A 60 24.35 23.44 -10.17
C VAL A 60 23.16 23.96 -9.37
N GLY A 61 22.06 24.20 -10.06
CA GLY A 61 20.80 24.53 -9.40
C GLY A 61 20.56 23.52 -8.28
N PRO A 62 19.91 23.93 -7.19
CA PRO A 62 19.69 23.02 -6.08
C PRO A 62 19.10 21.74 -6.64
N MET A 63 19.73 20.60 -6.34
CA MET A 63 19.14 19.29 -6.60
C MET A 63 17.75 19.32 -6.00
N ARG A 64 16.76 19.49 -6.84
CA ARG A 64 15.39 19.22 -6.46
C ARG A 64 15.35 17.72 -6.26
N ASP A 65 14.82 17.29 -5.13
CA ASP A 65 14.19 15.96 -4.92
C ASP A 65 14.74 15.08 -3.80
N ALA A 66 15.62 15.54 -2.94
CA ALA A 66 15.77 14.86 -1.65
C ALA A 66 14.71 15.42 -0.68
N LEU A 67 13.73 14.61 -0.33
CA LEU A 67 12.83 14.94 0.77
C LEU A 67 13.66 15.20 2.04
N PRO A 68 13.29 16.21 2.87
CA PRO A 68 14.00 16.44 4.12
C PRO A 68 13.98 15.18 4.99
N PRO A 69 15.01 14.95 5.83
CA PRO A 69 15.04 13.82 6.75
C PRO A 69 13.82 13.86 7.68
N LEU A 70 13.17 12.72 7.84
CA LEU A 70 12.21 12.52 8.93
C LEU A 70 12.99 12.15 10.19
N ASP A 71 12.51 12.64 11.35
CA ASP A 71 13.06 12.22 12.64
C ASP A 71 12.64 10.78 12.92
N VAL A 72 13.62 9.90 13.02
CA VAL A 72 13.46 8.49 13.39
C VAL A 72 14.52 8.17 14.43
N THR A 73 14.08 7.94 15.65
CA THR A 73 14.97 7.65 16.80
C THR A 73 15.09 6.15 17.02
N VAL A 74 15.45 5.40 15.98
CA VAL A 74 15.71 3.96 16.12
C VAL A 74 17.22 3.78 16.29
N PRO A 75 17.69 3.12 17.37
CA PRO A 75 19.09 2.76 17.51
C PRO A 75 19.54 1.89 16.33
N HIS A 76 20.68 2.21 15.72
CA HIS A 76 21.22 1.46 14.59
C HIS A 76 22.46 0.69 15.00
N ASP A 77 22.56 -0.55 14.53
CA ASP A 77 23.80 -1.32 14.52
C ASP A 77 24.80 -0.69 13.54
N ALA A 78 26.01 -0.44 14.02
CA ALA A 78 27.05 0.25 13.25
C ALA A 78 27.58 -0.58 12.07
N PHE A 79 27.29 -1.88 11.99
CA PHE A 79 27.84 -2.77 10.98
C PHE A 79 26.90 -3.05 9.80
N ASN A 80 25.60 -3.09 10.01
CA ASN A 80 24.61 -3.42 8.96
C ASN A 80 23.52 -2.37 8.78
N ASN A 81 23.62 -1.25 9.48
CA ASN A 81 22.64 -0.16 9.47
C ASN A 81 21.23 -0.62 9.91
N CYS A 82 21.18 -1.69 10.67
CA CYS A 82 19.95 -2.19 11.25
C CYS A 82 19.80 -1.73 12.70
N PRO A 83 18.59 -1.43 13.20
CA PRO A 83 18.32 -1.33 14.62
C PRO A 83 18.56 -2.68 15.31
N ASP A 84 18.88 -2.66 16.59
CA ASP A 84 18.96 -3.88 17.38
C ASP A 84 17.69 -4.72 17.19
N ALA A 85 17.85 -6.00 16.85
CA ALA A 85 16.73 -6.88 16.51
C ALA A 85 15.64 -6.92 17.58
N GLY A 86 16.02 -6.81 18.87
CA GLY A 86 15.08 -6.73 19.99
C GLY A 86 14.29 -5.43 20.10
N ALA A 87 14.71 -4.37 19.38
CA ALA A 87 14.01 -3.10 19.31
C ALA A 87 13.18 -2.95 18.01
N THR A 88 13.11 -3.99 17.18
CA THR A 88 12.34 -3.95 15.94
C THR A 88 10.88 -4.28 16.21
N PHE A 89 9.99 -3.38 15.82
CA PHE A 89 8.55 -3.52 15.96
C PHE A 89 7.90 -3.75 14.58
N VAL A 90 6.73 -4.35 14.60
CA VAL A 90 5.78 -4.21 13.50
C VAL A 90 5.05 -2.89 13.72
N TYR A 91 5.02 -2.02 12.72
CA TYR A 91 4.23 -0.80 12.75
C TYR A 91 2.92 -1.04 12.02
N VAL A 92 1.84 -0.43 12.53
CA VAL A 92 0.51 -0.59 11.95
C VAL A 92 -0.17 0.77 11.87
N VAL A 93 -1.02 0.93 10.86
CA VAL A 93 -1.86 2.11 10.68
C VAL A 93 -3.33 1.70 10.62
N THR A 94 -4.18 2.48 11.30
CA THR A 94 -5.63 2.29 11.31
C THR A 94 -6.33 3.10 10.23
N GLU A 95 -7.57 2.73 9.94
CA GLU A 95 -8.48 3.49 9.07
C GLU A 95 -8.73 4.91 9.62
N GLU A 96 -8.61 5.11 10.93
CA GLU A 96 -8.77 6.39 11.64
C GLU A 96 -7.45 7.18 11.78
N PHE A 97 -6.43 6.87 10.96
CA PHE A 97 -5.15 7.58 10.88
C PHE A 97 -4.23 7.39 12.09
N GLU A 98 -4.48 6.44 12.99
CA GLU A 98 -3.59 6.19 14.10
C GLU A 98 -2.41 5.33 13.67
N LEU A 99 -1.18 5.78 13.97
CA LEU A 99 0.04 5.00 13.84
C LEU A 99 0.40 4.38 15.20
N MET A 100 0.66 3.08 15.20
CA MET A 100 1.05 2.34 16.40
C MET A 100 2.26 1.45 16.10
N SER A 101 3.00 1.11 17.15
CA SER A 101 3.89 -0.06 17.14
C SER A 101 3.19 -1.25 17.77
N PHE A 102 3.43 -2.42 17.21
CA PHE A 102 3.02 -3.72 17.74
C PHE A 102 4.27 -4.52 18.06
N TYR A 103 4.34 -5.03 19.30
CA TYR A 103 5.45 -5.86 19.75
C TYR A 103 5.03 -7.33 19.76
N PRO A 104 5.46 -8.12 18.76
CA PRO A 104 5.00 -9.48 18.56
C PRO A 104 5.17 -10.42 19.79
N PRO A 105 6.29 -10.39 20.54
CA PRO A 105 6.47 -11.29 21.68
C PRO A 105 5.43 -11.17 22.79
N THR A 106 4.77 -10.02 22.93
CA THR A 106 3.76 -9.79 23.95
C THR A 106 2.36 -9.52 23.41
N GLY A 107 2.23 -9.30 22.09
CA GLY A 107 0.98 -8.88 21.48
C GLY A 107 0.55 -7.44 21.85
N ALA A 108 1.47 -6.64 22.40
CA ALA A 108 1.18 -5.30 22.90
C ALA A 108 1.23 -4.26 21.78
N PHE A 109 0.28 -3.32 21.79
CA PHE A 109 0.25 -2.12 20.95
C PHE A 109 0.61 -0.89 21.77
N THR A 110 1.38 0.01 21.16
CA THR A 110 1.69 1.33 21.72
C THR A 110 1.38 2.40 20.67
N ALA A 111 0.53 3.36 21.01
CA ALA A 111 0.22 4.50 20.14
C ALA A 111 1.47 5.38 19.96
N ILE A 112 1.72 5.80 18.72
CA ILE A 112 2.77 6.73 18.34
C ILE A 112 2.16 8.11 18.10
N GLY A 113 1.08 8.17 17.32
CA GLY A 113 0.38 9.42 17.02
C GLY A 113 -0.60 9.27 15.88
N THR A 114 -1.31 10.36 15.60
CA THR A 114 -2.18 10.46 14.44
C THR A 114 -1.38 10.97 13.25
N LEU A 115 -1.57 10.37 12.09
CA LEU A 115 -0.93 10.81 10.84
C LEU A 115 -1.44 12.21 10.46
N ASP A 116 -0.52 13.14 10.26
CA ASP A 116 -0.78 14.51 9.83
C ASP A 116 -0.56 14.71 8.32
N CYS A 117 -0.75 13.65 7.53
CA CYS A 117 -0.53 13.68 6.09
C CYS A 117 -1.43 14.72 5.41
N PRO A 118 -0.90 15.53 4.48
CA PRO A 118 -1.67 16.55 3.76
C PRO A 118 -2.49 15.90 2.62
N VAL A 119 -3.47 15.07 3.00
CA VAL A 119 -4.32 14.32 2.07
C VAL A 119 -5.39 15.20 1.43
N ALA A 120 -5.80 14.85 0.21
CA ALA A 120 -6.95 15.43 -0.45
C ALA A 120 -8.25 14.95 0.20
N THR A 121 -9.35 15.65 -0.10
CA THR A 121 -10.70 15.24 0.28
C THR A 121 -11.43 14.67 -0.93
N ASN A 122 -12.27 13.67 -0.70
CA ASN A 122 -13.16 13.12 -1.71
C ASN A 122 -14.34 14.07 -2.03
N GLY A 123 -15.18 13.69 -2.96
CA GLY A 123 -16.33 14.51 -3.38
C GLY A 123 -17.38 14.79 -2.30
N SER A 124 -17.34 14.08 -1.17
CA SER A 124 -18.18 14.32 0.02
C SER A 124 -17.50 15.22 1.07
N GLY A 125 -16.26 15.67 0.83
CA GLY A 125 -15.48 16.49 1.75
C GLY A 125 -14.77 15.71 2.86
N SER A 126 -14.80 14.36 2.84
CA SER A 126 -14.04 13.53 3.77
C SER A 126 -12.62 13.32 3.27
N PRO A 127 -11.61 13.26 4.16
CA PRO A 127 -10.25 12.94 3.75
C PRO A 127 -10.18 11.51 3.21
N PHE A 128 -9.25 11.27 2.28
CA PHE A 128 -8.89 9.91 1.90
C PHE A 128 -8.17 9.23 3.07
N THR A 129 -8.36 7.92 3.22
CA THR A 129 -7.84 7.14 4.35
C THR A 129 -6.62 6.32 3.96
N PRO A 130 -5.75 5.95 4.94
CA PRO A 130 -4.68 5.00 4.71
C PRO A 130 -5.21 3.68 4.13
N PHE A 131 -4.41 3.01 3.30
CA PHE A 131 -4.78 1.75 2.67
C PHE A 131 -3.77 0.63 2.96
N SER A 132 -2.47 0.87 2.79
CA SER A 132 -1.40 -0.10 3.04
C SER A 132 -0.13 0.62 3.50
N MET A 133 0.79 -0.11 4.13
CA MET A 133 2.02 0.44 4.67
C MET A 133 3.18 -0.54 4.55
N ALA A 134 4.40 -0.01 4.30
CA ALA A 134 5.66 -0.72 4.43
C ALA A 134 6.66 0.11 5.23
N VAL A 135 7.62 -0.50 5.89
CA VAL A 135 8.66 0.20 6.67
C VAL A 135 10.03 -0.21 6.17
N ASP A 136 10.88 0.79 5.86
CA ASP A 136 12.25 0.55 5.45
C ASP A 136 13.18 0.26 6.64
N LYS A 137 14.41 -0.16 6.35
CA LYS A 137 15.39 -0.47 7.42
C LYS A 137 15.85 0.75 8.21
N SER A 138 15.61 1.96 7.73
CA SER A 138 15.87 3.19 8.47
C SER A 138 14.73 3.59 9.42
N GLY A 139 13.62 2.83 9.42
CA GLY A 139 12.44 3.11 10.25
C GLY A 139 11.51 4.17 9.66
N ILE A 140 11.60 4.46 8.36
CA ILE A 140 10.62 5.28 7.67
C ILE A 140 9.49 4.39 7.17
N ALA A 141 8.26 4.72 7.53
CA ALA A 141 7.08 4.11 6.96
C ALA A 141 6.68 4.78 5.64
N TYR A 142 6.25 3.99 4.69
CA TYR A 142 5.63 4.42 3.44
C TYR A 142 4.16 4.02 3.52
N VAL A 143 3.26 4.98 3.37
CA VAL A 143 1.82 4.76 3.50
C VAL A 143 1.13 5.21 2.22
N VAL A 144 0.45 4.29 1.54
CA VAL A 144 -0.41 4.62 0.41
C VAL A 144 -1.84 4.86 0.90
N TYR A 145 -2.48 5.86 0.34
CA TYR A 145 -3.86 6.25 0.64
C TYR A 145 -4.82 5.79 -0.46
N ASN A 146 -6.12 5.79 -0.17
CA ASN A 146 -7.17 5.32 -1.10
C ASN A 146 -7.24 6.10 -2.42
N ASP A 147 -6.69 7.31 -2.49
CA ASP A 147 -6.56 8.09 -3.73
C ASP A 147 -5.29 7.76 -4.52
N GLY A 148 -4.43 6.90 -3.95
CA GLY A 148 -3.16 6.51 -4.53
C GLY A 148 -2.02 7.47 -4.26
N GLU A 149 -2.18 8.45 -3.37
CA GLU A 149 -1.07 9.24 -2.86
C GLU A 149 -0.19 8.40 -1.93
N LEU A 150 1.12 8.56 -2.05
CA LEU A 150 2.11 7.86 -1.23
C LEU A 150 2.84 8.88 -0.34
N PHE A 151 2.87 8.60 0.95
CA PHE A 151 3.54 9.44 1.95
C PHE A 151 4.68 8.70 2.61
N ARG A 152 5.71 9.44 3.05
CA ARG A 152 6.70 8.99 4.02
C ARG A 152 6.27 9.45 5.40
N VAL A 153 6.38 8.57 6.37
CA VAL A 153 5.91 8.80 7.74
C VAL A 153 7.00 8.41 8.73
N SER A 154 7.25 9.28 9.70
CA SER A 154 8.13 8.97 10.82
C SER A 154 7.49 7.93 11.73
N THR A 155 8.13 6.78 11.94
CA THR A 155 7.68 5.79 12.92
C THR A 155 7.91 6.22 14.37
N ALA A 156 8.63 7.32 14.60
CA ALA A 156 8.84 7.88 15.94
C ALA A 156 7.77 8.92 16.33
N THR A 157 7.23 9.68 15.34
CA THR A 157 6.41 10.88 15.62
C THR A 157 5.10 10.93 14.86
N ALA A 158 4.85 10.01 13.93
CA ALA A 158 3.74 10.01 12.97
C ALA A 158 3.74 11.21 11.97
N ALA A 159 4.79 12.03 11.97
CA ALA A 159 4.92 13.15 11.04
C ALA A 159 4.98 12.67 9.59
N CYS A 160 4.19 13.30 8.71
CA CYS A 160 4.05 12.93 7.31
C CYS A 160 4.77 13.88 6.36
N GLN A 161 5.29 13.29 5.29
CA GLN A 161 5.82 14.03 4.13
C GLN A 161 5.22 13.47 2.84
N ARG A 162 4.68 14.36 2.00
CA ARG A 162 4.24 13.99 0.66
C ARG A 162 5.45 13.57 -0.19
N THR A 163 5.31 12.49 -0.97
CA THR A 163 6.33 12.05 -1.92
C THR A 163 6.05 12.61 -3.32
N ALA A 164 6.99 12.40 -4.24
CA ALA A 164 6.80 12.71 -5.66
C ALA A 164 6.13 11.53 -6.43
N PHE A 165 5.61 10.53 -5.73
CA PHE A 165 4.93 9.41 -6.38
C PHE A 165 3.69 9.91 -7.12
N ALA A 166 3.59 9.54 -8.39
CA ALA A 166 2.41 9.79 -9.19
C ALA A 166 1.62 8.49 -9.35
N SER A 167 0.37 8.47 -8.87
CA SER A 167 -0.52 7.32 -9.04
C SER A 167 -0.78 7.02 -10.51
N GLY A 168 -1.04 5.74 -10.82
CA GLY A 168 -1.39 5.31 -12.18
C GLY A 168 -0.21 5.11 -13.13
N GLN A 169 1.05 5.19 -12.68
CA GLN A 169 2.21 4.86 -13.50
C GLN A 169 2.05 3.47 -14.12
N HIS A 170 2.33 3.33 -15.43
CA HIS A 170 2.19 2.08 -16.18
C HIS A 170 0.81 1.41 -16.05
N ALA A 171 -0.25 2.21 -15.86
CA ALA A 171 -1.61 1.73 -15.57
C ALA A 171 -1.65 0.79 -14.36
N PHE A 172 -0.83 1.06 -13.34
CA PHE A 172 -0.90 0.38 -12.06
C PHE A 172 -2.07 0.93 -11.24
N THR A 173 -2.71 0.09 -10.44
CA THR A 173 -3.86 0.50 -9.62
C THR A 173 -3.45 1.58 -8.60
N PRO A 174 -4.33 2.51 -8.22
CA PRO A 174 -4.02 3.52 -7.23
C PRO A 174 -3.76 2.93 -5.84
N THR A 175 -4.46 1.84 -5.49
CA THR A 175 -4.29 1.13 -4.23
C THR A 175 -3.56 -0.18 -4.46
N PHE A 176 -2.62 -0.51 -3.58
CA PHE A 176 -1.77 -1.70 -3.66
C PHE A 176 -1.24 -2.08 -2.29
N GLY A 177 -1.07 -3.38 -2.05
CA GLY A 177 -0.30 -3.88 -0.91
C GLY A 177 1.18 -3.66 -1.12
N MET A 178 1.95 -3.46 -0.03
CA MET A 178 3.37 -3.12 -0.13
C MET A 178 4.23 -3.76 0.96
N GLY A 179 5.50 -4.00 0.63
CA GLY A 179 6.50 -4.53 1.56
C GLY A 179 7.92 -4.27 1.06
N PHE A 180 8.83 -3.98 1.99
CA PHE A 180 10.25 -3.98 1.69
C PHE A 180 10.81 -5.39 1.76
N SER A 181 11.75 -5.72 0.89
CA SER A 181 12.52 -6.96 0.93
C SER A 181 13.98 -6.65 0.64
N GLN A 182 14.89 -7.26 1.42
CA GLN A 182 16.33 -7.12 1.23
C GLN A 182 16.72 -7.55 -0.19
N ASP A 183 17.61 -6.83 -0.82
CA ASP A 183 18.18 -7.21 -2.09
C ASP A 183 19.17 -8.38 -1.89
N THR A 184 19.17 -9.33 -2.81
CA THR A 184 20.05 -10.51 -2.72
C THR A 184 21.46 -10.27 -3.26
N THR A 185 21.66 -9.14 -3.93
CA THR A 185 22.93 -8.80 -4.61
C THR A 185 23.77 -7.77 -3.85
N ASP A 186 23.16 -7.04 -2.93
CA ASP A 186 23.82 -6.00 -2.14
C ASP A 186 23.14 -5.82 -0.78
N THR A 187 23.52 -4.80 -0.03
CA THR A 187 22.93 -4.46 1.27
C THR A 187 21.70 -3.55 1.16
N GLY A 188 21.22 -3.28 -0.06
CA GLY A 188 20.01 -2.50 -0.32
C GLY A 188 18.72 -3.26 0.00
N GLU A 189 17.63 -2.57 -0.11
CA GLU A 189 16.29 -3.14 -0.05
C GLU A 189 15.39 -2.49 -1.10
N THR A 190 14.43 -3.25 -1.58
CA THR A 190 13.49 -2.78 -2.60
C THR A 190 12.07 -2.73 -2.03
N LEU A 191 11.37 -1.60 -2.28
CA LEU A 191 9.95 -1.48 -2.01
C LEU A 191 9.16 -2.19 -3.13
N PHE A 192 8.59 -3.33 -2.81
CA PHE A 192 7.68 -4.05 -3.70
C PHE A 192 6.24 -3.63 -3.45
N VAL A 193 5.45 -3.60 -4.52
CA VAL A 193 4.03 -3.28 -4.50
C VAL A 193 3.25 -4.27 -5.37
N ALA A 194 2.08 -4.67 -4.89
CA ALA A 194 1.23 -5.64 -5.59
C ALA A 194 -0.16 -5.07 -5.83
N SER A 195 -0.58 -5.06 -7.09
CA SER A 195 -1.92 -4.62 -7.46
C SER A 195 -2.95 -5.70 -7.22
N GLY A 196 -4.18 -5.30 -6.90
CA GLY A 196 -5.33 -6.17 -7.00
C GLY A 196 -5.82 -6.34 -8.44
N GLY A 197 -6.62 -7.38 -8.68
CA GLY A 197 -7.28 -7.64 -9.95
C GLY A 197 -8.47 -6.73 -10.22
N GLY A 198 -8.99 -6.01 -9.23
CA GLY A 198 -10.10 -5.07 -9.32
C GLY A 198 -11.31 -5.61 -10.11
N ASN A 199 -12.32 -6.12 -9.46
CA ASN A 199 -13.58 -6.61 -10.07
C ASN A 199 -13.41 -7.52 -11.31
N GLY A 200 -12.32 -8.30 -11.37
CA GLY A 200 -12.09 -9.32 -12.40
C GLY A 200 -11.62 -8.82 -13.76
N SER A 201 -11.26 -7.55 -13.89
CA SER A 201 -10.90 -6.96 -15.21
C SER A 201 -9.40 -6.79 -15.44
N ALA A 202 -8.58 -6.72 -14.42
CA ALA A 202 -7.13 -6.53 -14.54
C ALA A 202 -6.36 -7.73 -14.01
N THR A 203 -5.29 -8.12 -14.67
CA THR A 203 -4.37 -9.14 -14.15
C THR A 203 -3.57 -8.55 -13.00
N PRO A 204 -3.57 -9.18 -11.80
CA PRO A 204 -2.75 -8.73 -10.68
C PRO A 204 -1.26 -8.72 -11.06
N ARG A 205 -0.54 -7.67 -10.66
CA ARG A 205 0.86 -7.47 -11.02
C ARG A 205 1.72 -7.17 -9.80
N LEU A 206 2.96 -7.63 -9.86
CA LEU A 206 4.02 -7.20 -8.98
C LEU A 206 4.80 -6.06 -9.65
N ALA A 207 5.13 -5.05 -8.88
CA ALA A 207 6.00 -3.94 -9.28
C ALA A 207 6.92 -3.55 -8.14
N SER A 208 7.89 -2.68 -8.40
CA SER A 208 8.70 -2.02 -7.39
C SER A 208 8.61 -0.51 -7.52
N ILE A 209 8.76 0.20 -6.42
CA ILE A 209 8.88 1.66 -6.38
C ILE A 209 10.28 2.01 -5.88
N ASN A 210 10.99 2.84 -6.62
CA ASN A 210 12.27 3.38 -6.17
C ASN A 210 12.01 4.47 -5.11
N PRO A 211 12.46 4.31 -3.86
CA PRO A 211 12.14 5.25 -2.78
C PRO A 211 12.87 6.60 -2.90
N THR A 212 13.81 6.75 -3.83
CA THR A 212 14.54 8.01 -4.08
C THR A 212 13.81 8.90 -5.08
N ASN A 213 13.33 8.33 -6.20
CA ASN A 213 12.71 9.10 -7.30
C ASN A 213 11.24 8.74 -7.56
N PHE A 214 10.70 7.78 -6.79
CA PHE A 214 9.32 7.31 -6.85
C PHE A 214 8.87 6.79 -8.23
N ALA A 215 9.82 6.35 -9.04
CA ALA A 215 9.51 5.66 -10.29
C ALA A 215 9.03 4.24 -10.00
N LEU A 216 7.87 3.87 -10.56
CA LEU A 216 7.34 2.51 -10.51
C LEU A 216 7.88 1.71 -11.69
N ARG A 217 8.30 0.48 -11.42
CA ARG A 217 8.75 -0.49 -12.42
C ARG A 217 7.96 -1.78 -12.29
N ILE A 218 7.30 -2.21 -13.37
CA ILE A 218 6.61 -3.50 -13.41
C ILE A 218 7.64 -4.63 -13.39
N VAL A 219 7.44 -5.59 -12.48
CA VAL A 219 8.21 -6.84 -12.41
C VAL A 219 7.55 -7.91 -13.30
N GLY A 220 6.27 -8.18 -13.09
CA GLY A 220 5.53 -9.21 -13.84
C GLY A 220 4.10 -9.38 -13.33
N ASN A 221 3.38 -10.31 -13.94
CA ASN A 221 2.08 -10.72 -13.45
C ASN A 221 2.23 -11.67 -12.25
N LEU A 222 1.37 -11.54 -11.26
CA LEU A 222 1.28 -12.55 -10.20
C LEU A 222 0.70 -13.85 -10.77
N SER A 223 1.42 -14.97 -10.61
CA SER A 223 1.04 -16.24 -11.21
C SER A 223 1.32 -17.44 -10.27
N PRO A 224 0.30 -18.25 -9.86
CA PRO A 224 -1.12 -18.03 -10.18
C PRO A 224 -1.63 -16.66 -9.74
N ALA A 225 -2.68 -16.19 -10.37
CA ALA A 225 -3.27 -14.90 -10.03
C ALA A 225 -3.81 -14.94 -8.60
N ILE A 226 -3.35 -13.99 -7.78
CA ILE A 226 -3.82 -13.74 -6.42
C ILE A 226 -4.32 -12.30 -6.36
N ASP A 227 -5.44 -12.07 -5.69
CA ASP A 227 -6.06 -10.74 -5.68
C ASP A 227 -5.70 -9.95 -4.42
N SER A 228 -5.39 -8.68 -4.61
CA SER A 228 -5.16 -7.69 -3.55
C SER A 228 -4.27 -8.18 -2.40
N PRO A 229 -3.09 -8.77 -2.68
CA PRO A 229 -2.22 -9.24 -1.61
C PRO A 229 -1.60 -8.07 -0.86
N GLU A 230 -1.57 -8.13 0.48
CA GLU A 230 -0.63 -7.38 1.27
C GLU A 230 0.73 -8.06 1.23
N LEU A 231 1.81 -7.28 1.27
CA LEU A 231 3.17 -7.79 1.13
C LEU A 231 3.98 -7.62 2.41
N THR A 232 4.89 -8.54 2.65
CA THR A 232 5.98 -8.39 3.60
C THR A 232 7.23 -9.05 3.04
N GLY A 233 8.39 -8.47 3.30
CA GLY A 233 9.67 -9.10 2.95
C GLY A 233 10.52 -9.36 4.18
N THR A 234 11.65 -10.00 3.96
CA THR A 234 12.58 -10.41 5.01
C THR A 234 13.98 -9.86 4.77
N GLY A 235 14.80 -9.85 5.82
CA GLY A 235 16.23 -9.57 5.74
C GLY A 235 17.01 -10.67 4.98
N ALA A 236 16.43 -11.84 4.78
CA ALA A 236 17.00 -12.91 3.94
C ALA A 236 16.72 -12.70 2.44
N GLY A 237 15.92 -11.69 2.10
CA GLY A 237 15.59 -11.37 0.71
C GLY A 237 14.37 -12.08 0.16
N ASP A 238 13.56 -12.72 0.99
CA ASP A 238 12.28 -13.28 0.58
C ASP A 238 11.19 -12.21 0.52
N LEU A 239 10.18 -12.45 -0.32
CA LEU A 239 8.96 -11.65 -0.42
C LEU A 239 7.76 -12.58 -0.31
N PHE A 240 6.81 -12.20 0.52
CA PHE A 240 5.58 -12.93 0.76
C PHE A 240 4.35 -12.06 0.52
N GLY A 241 3.25 -12.70 0.11
CA GLY A 241 1.95 -12.08 -0.03
C GLY A 241 0.90 -12.79 0.83
N PHE A 242 0.01 -12.02 1.44
CA PHE A 242 -1.15 -12.48 2.19
C PHE A 242 -2.43 -12.09 1.43
N TYR A 243 -3.26 -13.06 1.06
CA TYR A 243 -4.40 -12.87 0.16
C TYR A 243 -5.53 -13.86 0.43
N ALA A 244 -6.73 -13.60 -0.09
CA ALA A 244 -7.86 -14.52 -0.02
C ALA A 244 -7.70 -15.66 -1.05
N THR A 245 -8.07 -16.89 -0.68
CA THR A 245 -7.91 -18.09 -1.53
C THR A 245 -8.86 -18.13 -2.72
N SER A 246 -9.97 -17.43 -2.67
CA SER A 246 -10.88 -17.27 -3.80
C SER A 246 -10.98 -15.79 -4.19
N GLY A 247 -10.67 -15.48 -5.43
CA GLY A 247 -10.52 -14.12 -5.95
C GLY A 247 -11.84 -13.39 -6.14
N ALA A 248 -12.63 -13.20 -5.11
CA ALA A 248 -13.76 -12.30 -5.17
C ALA A 248 -14.17 -11.89 -3.77
N ASN A 249 -14.00 -10.66 -3.50
CA ASN A 249 -14.55 -9.88 -2.41
C ASN A 249 -14.17 -10.30 -0.99
N PRO A 250 -13.64 -9.34 -0.25
CA PRO A 250 -13.68 -9.44 1.20
C PRO A 250 -15.12 -9.75 1.60
N CYS A 251 -15.27 -10.47 2.69
CA CYS A 251 -16.56 -10.79 3.28
C CYS A 251 -17.39 -9.53 3.44
N ASP A 252 -18.29 -9.25 2.53
CA ASP A 252 -19.35 -8.33 2.87
C ASP A 252 -20.37 -9.11 3.72
N ASN A 253 -20.48 -8.76 4.98
CA ASN A 253 -21.48 -9.33 5.90
C ASN A 253 -22.93 -9.06 5.43
N ILE A 254 -23.12 -8.43 4.28
CA ILE A 254 -24.42 -8.02 3.74
C ILE A 254 -25.12 -9.19 3.07
N THR A 255 -24.41 -10.17 2.54
CA THR A 255 -25.01 -11.28 1.76
C THR A 255 -25.05 -12.63 2.48
N GLY A 256 -24.48 -12.73 3.69
CA GLY A 256 -24.49 -13.99 4.47
C GLY A 256 -23.65 -15.12 3.85
N GLY A 257 -22.73 -14.78 2.94
CA GLY A 257 -21.79 -15.72 2.35
C GLY A 257 -20.71 -16.16 3.34
N THR A 258 -20.18 -17.37 3.17
CA THR A 258 -18.99 -17.82 3.89
C THR A 258 -17.78 -17.08 3.33
N CYS A 259 -17.04 -16.43 4.23
CA CYS A 259 -15.79 -15.77 3.87
C CYS A 259 -14.76 -16.78 3.38
N PRO A 260 -14.02 -16.52 2.29
CA PRO A 260 -12.94 -17.39 1.87
C PRO A 260 -11.82 -17.41 2.91
N ASP A 261 -11.16 -18.55 3.02
CA ASP A 261 -9.93 -18.65 3.78
C ASP A 261 -8.85 -17.73 3.19
N SER A 262 -7.89 -17.35 4.01
CA SER A 262 -6.70 -16.63 3.55
C SER A 262 -5.55 -17.59 3.26
N ALA A 263 -4.57 -17.10 2.51
CA ALA A 263 -3.33 -17.81 2.26
C ALA A 263 -2.13 -16.86 2.32
N ILE A 264 -0.99 -17.43 2.64
CA ILE A 264 0.32 -16.81 2.53
C ILE A 264 1.08 -17.54 1.43
N GLY A 265 1.69 -16.81 0.50
CA GLY A 265 2.50 -17.38 -0.58
C GLY A 265 3.81 -16.63 -0.74
N GLN A 266 4.88 -17.34 -1.05
CA GLN A 266 6.16 -16.75 -1.41
C GLN A 266 6.10 -16.23 -2.84
N ILE A 267 6.62 -15.02 -3.07
CA ILE A 267 6.59 -14.36 -4.38
C ILE A 267 8.00 -14.21 -4.91
N ASP A 268 8.26 -14.73 -6.10
CA ASP A 268 9.52 -14.49 -6.81
C ASP A 268 9.60 -13.01 -7.23
N LYS A 269 10.58 -12.30 -6.69
CA LYS A 269 10.80 -10.85 -6.89
C LYS A 269 11.17 -10.47 -8.32
N THR A 270 11.52 -11.44 -9.17
CA THR A 270 11.97 -11.19 -10.55
C THR A 270 10.90 -11.50 -11.59
N THR A 271 9.92 -12.32 -11.23
CA THR A 271 8.88 -12.81 -12.16
C THR A 271 7.45 -12.57 -11.71
N GLY A 272 7.21 -12.39 -10.39
CA GLY A 272 5.88 -12.37 -9.81
C GLY A 272 5.26 -13.76 -9.61
N ARG A 273 6.05 -14.85 -9.76
CA ARG A 273 5.53 -16.20 -9.53
C ARG A 273 5.27 -16.43 -8.04
N VAL A 274 4.08 -16.96 -7.74
CA VAL A 274 3.65 -17.32 -6.37
C VAL A 274 3.87 -18.81 -6.15
N THR A 275 4.55 -19.15 -5.06
CA THR A 275 4.91 -20.52 -4.69
C THR A 275 4.74 -20.74 -3.18
N ASN A 276 4.92 -21.95 -2.70
CA ASN A 276 4.95 -22.30 -1.28
C ASN A 276 3.74 -21.73 -0.51
N GLN A 277 2.53 -21.98 -1.04
CA GLN A 277 1.31 -21.45 -0.46
C GLN A 277 0.90 -22.23 0.79
N ALA A 278 0.63 -21.53 1.88
CA ALA A 278 0.04 -22.06 3.10
C ALA A 278 -1.36 -21.44 3.28
N VAL A 279 -2.38 -22.31 3.41
CA VAL A 279 -3.77 -21.87 3.64
C VAL A 279 -4.03 -21.76 5.13
N LEU A 280 -4.55 -20.62 5.56
CA LEU A 280 -4.97 -20.35 6.92
C LEU A 280 -6.47 -20.65 7.05
N PHE A 281 -6.80 -21.90 7.33
CA PHE A 281 -8.19 -22.36 7.42
C PHE A 281 -8.98 -21.64 8.53
N GLY A 282 -10.19 -21.22 8.20
CA GLY A 282 -11.05 -20.48 9.11
C GLY A 282 -10.57 -19.07 9.43
N ARG A 283 -9.64 -18.53 8.65
CA ARG A 283 -9.08 -17.17 8.80
C ARG A 283 -9.35 -16.36 7.55
N ALA A 284 -10.40 -15.56 7.59
CA ALA A 284 -10.76 -14.66 6.50
C ALA A 284 -10.10 -13.30 6.67
N GLN A 285 -9.78 -12.63 5.56
CA GLN A 285 -9.25 -11.26 5.57
C GLN A 285 -10.27 -10.26 6.12
N GLY A 286 -11.54 -10.40 5.72
CA GLY A 286 -12.60 -9.46 6.09
C GLY A 286 -12.59 -8.19 5.23
N THR A 287 -12.99 -7.07 5.83
CA THR A 287 -13.11 -5.77 5.16
C THR A 287 -11.82 -4.94 5.20
N ALA A 288 -10.87 -5.31 6.05
CA ALA A 288 -9.53 -4.73 6.12
C ALA A 288 -8.53 -5.83 6.49
N TRP A 289 -7.33 -5.74 5.95
CA TRP A 289 -6.26 -6.68 6.25
C TRP A 289 -4.89 -6.02 6.07
N ALA A 290 -3.93 -6.50 6.86
CA ALA A 290 -2.54 -6.10 6.78
C ALA A 290 -1.63 -7.29 7.15
N PHE A 291 -0.34 -7.21 6.87
CA PHE A 291 0.56 -8.36 6.91
C PHE A 291 1.99 -7.95 7.27
N ALA A 292 2.64 -8.76 8.14
CA ALA A 292 4.03 -8.55 8.53
C ALA A 292 4.72 -9.88 8.84
N PHE A 293 6.04 -9.93 8.63
CA PHE A 293 6.93 -11.01 9.06
C PHE A 293 7.79 -10.54 10.23
N TRP A 294 7.88 -11.33 11.31
CA TRP A 294 8.74 -11.00 12.45
C TRP A 294 9.07 -12.27 13.25
N GLY A 295 10.36 -12.49 13.57
CA GLY A 295 10.80 -13.58 14.44
C GLY A 295 10.51 -14.98 13.89
N GLY A 296 10.64 -15.17 12.57
CA GLY A 296 10.32 -16.44 11.91
C GLY A 296 8.83 -16.67 11.63
N ASP A 297 7.95 -15.85 12.20
CA ASP A 297 6.50 -15.97 12.11
C ASP A 297 5.87 -14.91 11.22
N PHE A 298 4.67 -15.19 10.73
CA PHE A 298 3.84 -14.22 10.04
C PHE A 298 2.72 -13.71 10.96
N TYR A 299 2.49 -12.41 10.89
CA TYR A 299 1.41 -11.73 11.62
C TYR A 299 0.40 -11.17 10.63
N THR A 300 -0.83 -11.67 10.70
CA THR A 300 -1.93 -11.16 9.89
C THR A 300 -2.86 -10.35 10.76
N PHE A 301 -3.22 -9.16 10.29
CA PHE A 301 -4.18 -8.26 10.92
C PHE A 301 -5.42 -8.29 10.04
N THR A 302 -6.53 -8.84 10.51
CA THR A 302 -7.72 -9.07 9.71
C THR A 302 -8.96 -8.52 10.39
N ALA A 303 -9.91 -8.00 9.61
CA ALA A 303 -11.18 -7.48 10.12
C ALA A 303 -12.38 -8.22 9.50
N PRO A 304 -12.61 -9.50 9.87
CA PRO A 304 -13.74 -10.27 9.38
C PRO A 304 -15.08 -9.76 9.92
N THR A 305 -15.04 -9.00 11.00
CA THR A 305 -16.14 -8.27 11.64
C THR A 305 -15.65 -6.87 12.02
N ASP A 306 -16.36 -6.20 12.94
CA ASP A 306 -15.87 -4.94 13.50
C ASP A 306 -14.58 -5.17 14.30
N GLY A 307 -13.59 -4.30 14.07
CA GLY A 307 -12.28 -4.38 14.71
C GLY A 307 -11.30 -5.36 14.06
N THR A 308 -10.12 -5.47 14.65
CA THR A 308 -9.00 -6.25 14.11
C THR A 308 -8.70 -7.47 14.98
N ILE A 309 -8.50 -8.62 14.32
CA ILE A 309 -7.95 -9.84 14.90
C ILE A 309 -6.51 -9.99 14.43
N VAL A 310 -5.57 -10.16 15.35
CA VAL A 310 -4.17 -10.44 15.04
C VAL A 310 -3.90 -11.93 15.20
N THR A 311 -3.52 -12.57 14.11
CA THR A 311 -3.16 -14.00 14.10
C THR A 311 -1.66 -14.15 13.82
N ARG A 312 -0.94 -14.84 14.70
CA ARG A 312 0.40 -15.36 14.45
C ARG A 312 0.29 -16.68 13.71
N PHE A 313 0.97 -16.81 12.60
CA PHE A 313 1.11 -18.05 11.84
C PHE A 313 2.58 -18.48 11.85
N ASP A 314 2.83 -19.67 12.40
CA ASP A 314 4.15 -20.31 12.39
C ASP A 314 4.27 -21.17 11.13
N PRO A 315 5.17 -20.83 10.18
CA PRO A 315 5.31 -21.59 8.94
C PRO A 315 5.99 -22.94 9.13
N THR A 316 6.61 -23.21 10.29
CA THR A 316 7.35 -24.46 10.52
C THR A 316 6.41 -25.62 10.89
N ASP A 317 5.33 -25.33 11.60
CA ASP A 317 4.34 -26.35 12.01
C ASP A 317 2.92 -26.08 11.47
N GLY A 318 2.72 -24.92 10.81
CA GLY A 318 1.44 -24.53 10.24
C GLY A 318 0.42 -24.06 11.27
N SER A 319 0.82 -23.80 12.49
CA SER A 319 -0.10 -23.35 13.54
C SER A 319 -0.50 -21.88 13.35
N ALA A 320 -1.79 -21.58 13.61
CA ALA A 320 -2.35 -20.23 13.51
C ALA A 320 -3.08 -19.87 14.82
N VAL A 321 -2.52 -18.94 15.58
CA VAL A 321 -2.98 -18.58 16.92
C VAL A 321 -3.34 -17.10 16.98
N VAL A 322 -4.53 -16.75 17.52
CA VAL A 322 -4.91 -15.36 17.81
C VAL A 322 -4.08 -14.87 18.99
N VAL A 323 -3.31 -13.80 18.79
CA VAL A 323 -2.40 -13.22 19.77
C VAL A 323 -2.86 -11.86 20.30
N ALA A 324 -3.72 -11.16 19.57
CA ALA A 324 -4.30 -9.89 20.01
C ALA A 324 -5.63 -9.61 19.29
N GLN A 325 -6.41 -8.69 19.83
CA GLN A 325 -7.64 -8.15 19.23
C GLN A 325 -7.75 -6.66 19.55
N ARG A 326 -8.35 -5.89 18.61
CA ARG A 326 -8.62 -4.47 18.79
C ARG A 326 -10.01 -4.11 18.25
N SER A 327 -10.55 -2.99 18.73
CA SER A 327 -11.83 -2.46 18.24
C SER A 327 -11.71 -1.65 16.94
N ASP A 328 -10.53 -1.09 16.67
CA ASP A 328 -10.22 -0.31 15.47
C ASP A 328 -9.75 -1.22 14.33
N ARG A 329 -9.88 -0.75 13.10
CA ARG A 329 -9.45 -1.47 11.89
C ARG A 329 -8.04 -1.09 11.50
N ILE A 330 -7.13 -2.06 11.53
CA ILE A 330 -5.79 -1.93 10.97
C ILE A 330 -5.89 -2.21 9.47
N VAL A 331 -5.44 -1.25 8.66
CA VAL A 331 -5.49 -1.29 7.19
C VAL A 331 -4.12 -1.41 6.55
N GLY A 332 -3.04 -1.20 7.30
CA GLY A 332 -1.67 -1.35 6.82
C GLY A 332 -0.75 -1.81 7.94
N ALA A 333 0.22 -2.65 7.61
CA ALA A 333 1.29 -3.06 8.50
C ALA A 333 2.62 -3.05 7.75
N GLY A 334 3.68 -2.72 8.44
CA GLY A 334 5.02 -2.74 7.89
C GLY A 334 6.05 -3.10 8.95
N VAL A 335 7.09 -3.77 8.52
CA VAL A 335 8.21 -4.15 9.35
C VAL A 335 9.49 -3.91 8.58
N SER A 336 10.51 -3.45 9.27
CA SER A 336 11.85 -3.32 8.68
C SER A 336 12.41 -4.68 8.29
N THR A 337 13.18 -4.74 7.20
CA THR A 337 13.94 -5.93 6.80
C THR A 337 15.01 -6.31 7.83
N CYS A 338 15.24 -5.47 8.85
CA CYS A 338 16.09 -5.74 10.00
C CYS A 338 15.37 -6.54 11.11
N ALA A 339 14.09 -6.87 10.96
CA ALA A 339 13.36 -7.67 11.93
C ALA A 339 14.03 -9.03 12.17
N PRO A 340 13.93 -9.61 13.37
CA PRO A 340 14.43 -10.94 13.65
C PRO A 340 13.89 -11.96 12.66
N ALA A 341 14.76 -12.86 12.19
CA ALA A 341 14.37 -13.95 11.29
C ALA A 341 14.02 -15.23 12.04
N GLU A 342 14.37 -15.30 13.34
CA GLU A 342 14.13 -16.44 14.24
C GLU A 342 13.74 -15.94 15.65
#